data_2a21d5f8778ff33b3e2c1ac9afc71733
#
_entry.id   2a21d5f8778ff33b3e2c1ac9afc71733
#
_cell.length_a   1.000
_cell.length_b   1.000
_cell.length_c   1.000
_cell.angle_alpha   90.00
_cell.angle_beta   90.00
_cell.angle_gamma   90.00
#
_symmetry.space_group_name_H-M   'P 1'
#
loop_
_entity.id
_entity.type
_entity.pdbx_description
1 polymer ?
#
loop_
_entity_poly.entity_id
_entity_poly.type
_entity_poly.pdbx_seq_one_letter_code
_entity_poly.pdbx_strand_id
1 'polypeptide(L)'
;MTELKRTLGLRDLVLIVIGTVIGSGIFIVPATTLAQAGGSVRVALLVWLVAGVLSLLGALTYGELGAMNPDAGGLYVYIRDAFGELPAFLYGWTALLVIASGSCATLAVAFSAYLGRIVPLSGMAAKVISVLMIATTMVLNVRGTRQSADVQNWTTGLKAAALVIMSAVLLLSGNHGGAPAAPAVSQPVHVSLSMFATAMIGVLWAYEGWQYATFSAGETRDPQRTFPRGIIVGTACLIGIYLFANLGYIAALGPVRAAQSPRIAADAVGVVLGPIAGKIIAAIILVSMFSAANGIALTAPRLYYSMARDRVFFQQLAKVHPRFGTPANAVVVCSVWAMLLAAIGSFEQLFTYVVFVGWIFYALGGIAVFVYRRKQPNAVRPFRVPGYPVTPLLFVAAAAAVVVNTIVTQPGRAAMGLIVTAVGVPFFFVWRATRDRGARVAPAAAPPDA
;
A
#
# COMPACT_ATOMS: atom_id res chain seq x y z
N MET A 1 -13.88 1.90 27.37
CA MET A 1 -12.73 1.44 26.56
C MET A 1 -11.87 2.64 26.26
N THR A 2 -10.55 2.55 26.48
CA THR A 2 -9.62 3.65 26.16
C THR A 2 -9.59 3.85 24.64
N GLU A 3 -9.88 5.07 24.18
CA GLU A 3 -9.82 5.41 22.75
C GLU A 3 -8.38 5.68 22.30
N LEU A 4 -8.13 5.53 20.99
CA LEU A 4 -6.85 5.87 20.37
C LEU A 4 -6.63 7.41 20.46
N LYS A 5 -5.42 7.81 20.85
CA LYS A 5 -5.09 9.24 21.01
C LYS A 5 -4.80 9.91 19.67
N ARG A 6 -5.37 11.10 19.42
CA ARG A 6 -5.10 11.91 18.22
C ARG A 6 -3.75 12.61 18.31
N THR A 7 -2.73 12.01 17.72
CA THR A 7 -1.33 12.49 17.80
C THR A 7 -0.74 12.87 16.44
N LEU A 8 -1.33 12.42 15.31
CA LEU A 8 -0.79 12.58 13.97
C LEU A 8 -1.22 13.91 13.34
N GLY A 9 -0.26 14.67 12.82
CA GLY A 9 -0.49 15.91 12.07
C GLY A 9 -0.43 15.73 10.55
N LEU A 10 -0.55 16.84 9.80
CA LEU A 10 -0.48 16.83 8.32
C LEU A 10 0.85 16.23 7.81
N ARG A 11 1.98 16.63 8.41
CA ARG A 11 3.30 16.11 8.05
C ARG A 11 3.36 14.58 8.24
N ASP A 12 2.82 14.09 9.36
CA ASP A 12 2.83 12.64 9.65
C ASP A 12 2.03 11.88 8.59
N LEU A 13 0.84 12.37 8.19
CA LEU A 13 0.01 11.74 7.15
C LEU A 13 0.67 11.74 5.78
N VAL A 14 1.24 12.87 5.35
CA VAL A 14 1.98 12.95 4.08
C VAL A 14 3.13 11.96 4.08
N LEU A 15 3.90 11.88 5.18
CA LEU A 15 5.02 10.96 5.30
C LEU A 15 4.58 9.49 5.47
N ILE A 16 3.41 9.22 6.06
CA ILE A 16 2.81 7.88 6.07
C ILE A 16 2.47 7.45 4.64
N VAL A 17 1.79 8.31 3.85
CA VAL A 17 1.47 8.01 2.45
C VAL A 17 2.74 7.75 1.64
N ILE A 18 3.69 8.68 1.66
CA ILE A 18 4.95 8.53 0.93
C ILE A 18 5.72 7.30 1.42
N GLY A 19 5.73 7.08 2.73
CA GLY A 19 6.49 6.03 3.38
C GLY A 19 5.95 4.63 3.15
N THR A 20 4.64 4.45 3.11
CA THR A 20 4.00 3.16 2.80
C THR A 20 4.12 2.80 1.33
N VAL A 21 4.12 3.79 0.44
CA VAL A 21 4.18 3.58 -1.01
C VAL A 21 5.61 3.39 -1.50
N ILE A 22 6.59 4.23 -1.10
CA ILE A 22 8.00 4.03 -1.49
C ILE A 22 8.55 2.79 -0.75
N GLY A 23 8.38 1.63 -1.35
CA GLY A 23 8.86 0.34 -0.86
C GLY A 23 9.89 -0.27 -1.80
N SER A 24 9.60 -1.46 -2.33
CA SER A 24 10.40 -2.18 -3.32
C SER A 24 10.09 -1.75 -4.76
N GLY A 25 8.86 -1.27 -5.03
CA GLY A 25 8.34 -1.09 -6.38
C GLY A 25 9.19 -0.19 -7.27
N ILE A 26 9.52 1.03 -6.82
CA ILE A 26 10.31 1.99 -7.63
C ILE A 26 11.74 1.53 -7.92
N PHE A 27 12.26 0.56 -7.18
CA PHE A 27 13.62 0.04 -7.35
C PHE A 27 13.68 -1.26 -8.17
N ILE A 28 12.53 -1.89 -8.46
CA ILE A 28 12.43 -3.18 -9.17
C ILE A 28 11.58 -3.05 -10.43
N VAL A 29 10.41 -2.42 -10.33
CA VAL A 29 9.39 -2.37 -11.39
C VAL A 29 9.79 -1.53 -12.62
N PRO A 30 10.60 -0.45 -12.55
CA PRO A 30 10.93 0.34 -13.74
C PRO A 30 11.58 -0.48 -14.87
N ALA A 31 12.45 -1.42 -14.55
CA ALA A 31 13.09 -2.28 -15.54
C ALA A 31 12.07 -3.18 -16.26
N THR A 32 11.21 -3.87 -15.49
CA THR A 32 10.17 -4.73 -16.06
C THR A 32 9.12 -3.95 -16.82
N THR A 33 8.74 -2.76 -16.35
CA THR A 33 7.80 -1.87 -17.08
C THR A 33 8.39 -1.46 -18.43
N LEU A 34 9.66 -1.07 -18.46
CA LEU A 34 10.32 -0.67 -19.71
C LEU A 34 10.46 -1.87 -20.68
N ALA A 35 10.78 -3.05 -20.17
CA ALA A 35 10.81 -4.28 -20.97
C ALA A 35 9.43 -4.62 -21.56
N GLN A 36 8.37 -4.58 -20.73
CA GLN A 36 6.98 -4.81 -21.14
C GLN A 36 6.45 -3.73 -22.09
N ALA A 37 6.99 -2.51 -22.02
CA ALA A 37 6.70 -1.43 -22.96
C ALA A 37 7.49 -1.57 -24.29
N GLY A 38 8.13 -2.72 -24.54
CA GLY A 38 8.94 -2.95 -25.75
C GLY A 38 10.17 -2.05 -25.85
N GLY A 39 10.72 -1.58 -24.73
CA GLY A 39 11.83 -0.62 -24.66
C GLY A 39 11.41 0.83 -24.92
N SER A 40 10.13 1.12 -25.15
CA SER A 40 9.63 2.46 -25.39
C SER A 40 9.57 3.27 -24.09
N VAL A 41 10.48 4.24 -23.97
CA VAL A 41 10.54 5.17 -22.82
C VAL A 41 9.22 5.94 -22.66
N ARG A 42 8.63 6.42 -23.77
CA ARG A 42 7.37 7.18 -23.75
C ARG A 42 6.24 6.34 -23.18
N VAL A 43 6.11 5.09 -23.61
CA VAL A 43 5.06 4.19 -23.13
C VAL A 43 5.30 3.81 -21.67
N ALA A 44 6.53 3.50 -21.27
CA ALA A 44 6.85 3.20 -19.88
C ALA A 44 6.51 4.39 -18.95
N LEU A 45 6.91 5.61 -19.30
CA LEU A 45 6.56 6.82 -18.52
C LEU A 45 5.06 7.08 -18.50
N LEU A 46 4.33 6.81 -19.60
CA LEU A 46 2.87 6.92 -19.65
C LEU A 46 2.20 5.92 -18.70
N VAL A 47 2.69 4.68 -18.60
CA VAL A 47 2.21 3.69 -17.62
C VAL A 47 2.38 4.23 -16.18
N TRP A 48 3.56 4.77 -15.85
CA TRP A 48 3.82 5.36 -14.54
C TRP A 48 2.92 6.56 -14.24
N LEU A 49 2.73 7.44 -15.23
CA LEU A 49 1.85 8.61 -15.10
C LEU A 49 0.38 8.20 -14.89
N VAL A 50 -0.11 7.28 -15.72
CA VAL A 50 -1.51 6.81 -15.64
C VAL A 50 -1.77 6.12 -14.31
N ALA A 51 -0.89 5.22 -13.85
CA ALA A 51 -1.03 4.57 -12.55
C ALA A 51 -1.00 5.58 -11.38
N GLY A 52 -0.13 6.61 -11.48
CA GLY A 52 -0.08 7.69 -10.50
C GLY A 52 -1.36 8.52 -10.47
N VAL A 53 -1.87 8.91 -11.66
CA VAL A 53 -3.14 9.63 -11.77
C VAL A 53 -4.29 8.81 -11.21
N LEU A 54 -4.38 7.51 -11.50
CA LEU A 54 -5.40 6.62 -10.93
C LEU A 54 -5.31 6.57 -9.40
N SER A 55 -4.11 6.49 -8.84
CA SER A 55 -3.90 6.55 -7.40
C SER A 55 -4.34 7.90 -6.81
N LEU A 56 -4.10 9.01 -7.51
CA LEU A 56 -4.55 10.33 -7.11
C LEU A 56 -6.08 10.49 -7.18
N LEU A 57 -6.74 9.93 -8.21
CA LEU A 57 -8.21 9.90 -8.29
C LEU A 57 -8.80 9.10 -7.10
N GLY A 58 -8.15 8.00 -6.71
CA GLY A 58 -8.49 7.25 -5.49
C GLY A 58 -8.31 8.07 -4.23
N ALA A 59 -7.16 8.75 -4.08
CA ALA A 59 -6.87 9.61 -2.93
C ALA A 59 -7.87 10.79 -2.81
N LEU A 60 -8.25 11.42 -3.92
CA LEU A 60 -9.27 12.46 -3.97
C LEU A 60 -10.64 11.90 -3.54
N THR A 61 -10.99 10.72 -4.02
CA THR A 61 -12.26 10.04 -3.71
C THR A 61 -12.34 9.69 -2.21
N TYR A 62 -11.28 9.09 -1.67
CA TYR A 62 -11.20 8.71 -0.26
C TYR A 62 -11.04 9.90 0.68
N GLY A 63 -10.54 11.02 0.16
CA GLY A 63 -10.48 12.28 0.89
C GLY A 63 -11.85 12.76 1.38
N GLU A 64 -12.91 12.61 0.55
CA GLU A 64 -14.29 12.94 0.96
C GLU A 64 -14.80 11.98 2.04
N LEU A 65 -14.61 10.67 1.85
CA LEU A 65 -15.07 9.66 2.82
C LEU A 65 -14.39 9.80 4.18
N GLY A 66 -13.08 10.01 4.19
CA GLY A 66 -12.32 10.18 5.44
C GLY A 66 -12.56 11.50 6.14
N ALA A 67 -12.90 12.57 5.39
CA ALA A 67 -13.33 13.83 6.00
C ALA A 67 -14.73 13.74 6.63
N MET A 68 -15.61 12.91 6.06
CA MET A 68 -16.95 12.65 6.62
C MET A 68 -16.92 11.72 7.84
N ASN A 69 -16.12 10.63 7.75
CA ASN A 69 -16.03 9.60 8.78
C ASN A 69 -14.56 9.42 9.23
N PRO A 70 -14.07 10.29 10.10
CA PRO A 70 -12.68 10.26 10.57
C PRO A 70 -12.46 9.24 11.70
N ASP A 71 -13.01 8.04 11.57
CA ASP A 71 -12.85 6.96 12.52
C ASP A 71 -11.68 6.05 12.20
N ALA A 72 -11.16 5.33 13.20
CA ALA A 72 -10.20 4.26 12.97
C ALA A 72 -10.86 3.14 12.15
N GLY A 73 -10.11 2.57 11.21
CA GLY A 73 -10.59 1.51 10.32
C GLY A 73 -10.78 1.93 8.86
N GLY A 74 -10.81 3.23 8.56
CA GLY A 74 -10.75 3.77 7.19
C GLY A 74 -11.69 3.08 6.21
N LEU A 75 -11.15 2.48 5.15
CA LEU A 75 -11.94 1.85 4.08
C LEU A 75 -12.95 0.80 4.60
N TYR A 76 -12.65 0.09 5.69
CA TYR A 76 -13.62 -0.82 6.32
C TYR A 76 -14.89 -0.07 6.75
N VAL A 77 -14.73 1.06 7.42
CA VAL A 77 -15.85 1.89 7.87
C VAL A 77 -16.65 2.40 6.67
N TYR A 78 -15.96 2.86 5.63
CA TYR A 78 -16.62 3.38 4.42
C TYR A 78 -17.45 2.31 3.72
N ILE A 79 -16.94 1.07 3.60
CA ILE A 79 -17.66 -0.05 3.02
C ILE A 79 -18.82 -0.48 3.93
N ARG A 80 -18.62 -0.53 5.26
CA ARG A 80 -19.66 -0.90 6.24
C ARG A 80 -20.86 0.03 6.15
N ASP A 81 -20.62 1.32 6.16
CA ASP A 81 -21.70 2.32 6.17
C ASP A 81 -22.40 2.45 4.82
N ALA A 82 -21.67 2.18 3.71
CA ALA A 82 -22.24 2.18 2.38
C ALA A 82 -23.04 0.90 2.07
N PHE A 83 -22.48 -0.28 2.34
CA PHE A 83 -22.97 -1.57 1.84
C PHE A 83 -23.35 -2.58 2.94
N GLY A 84 -23.09 -2.25 4.21
CA GLY A 84 -23.41 -3.12 5.34
C GLY A 84 -22.21 -3.97 5.82
N GLU A 85 -22.50 -4.79 6.84
CA GLU A 85 -21.47 -5.50 7.60
C GLU A 85 -20.74 -6.60 6.81
N LEU A 86 -21.44 -7.34 5.93
CA LEU A 86 -20.83 -8.47 5.21
C LEU A 86 -19.71 -8.01 4.24
N PRO A 87 -19.94 -7.06 3.31
CA PRO A 87 -18.86 -6.59 2.45
C PRO A 87 -17.69 -5.99 3.22
N ALA A 88 -17.98 -5.25 4.32
CA ALA A 88 -16.95 -4.70 5.18
C ALA A 88 -16.13 -5.78 5.89
N PHE A 89 -16.80 -6.80 6.41
CA PHE A 89 -16.13 -7.95 7.02
C PHE A 89 -15.23 -8.66 6.02
N LEU A 90 -15.72 -8.92 4.80
CA LEU A 90 -14.93 -9.56 3.74
C LEU A 90 -13.70 -8.74 3.36
N TYR A 91 -13.82 -7.41 3.33
CA TYR A 91 -12.66 -6.54 3.18
C TYR A 91 -11.65 -6.75 4.30
N GLY A 92 -12.05 -6.65 5.56
CA GLY A 92 -11.15 -6.81 6.69
C GLY A 92 -10.55 -8.21 6.81
N TRP A 93 -11.35 -9.26 6.54
CA TRP A 93 -10.90 -10.64 6.43
C TRP A 93 -9.78 -10.79 5.40
N THR A 94 -10.03 -10.27 4.21
CA THR A 94 -9.07 -10.36 3.10
C THR A 94 -7.86 -9.44 3.32
N ALA A 95 -8.07 -8.28 3.97
CA ALA A 95 -6.97 -7.40 4.35
C ALA A 95 -6.00 -8.10 5.31
N LEU A 96 -6.51 -8.87 6.28
CA LEU A 96 -5.66 -9.66 7.19
C LEU A 96 -4.93 -10.77 6.44
N LEU A 97 -5.65 -11.56 5.66
CA LEU A 97 -5.09 -12.78 5.07
C LEU A 97 -4.20 -12.51 3.85
N VAL A 98 -4.51 -11.47 3.06
CA VAL A 98 -3.87 -11.22 1.77
C VAL A 98 -3.31 -9.81 1.66
N ILE A 99 -4.13 -8.74 1.85
CA ILE A 99 -3.70 -7.38 1.44
C ILE A 99 -2.61 -6.84 2.35
N ALA A 100 -2.90 -6.59 3.63
CA ALA A 100 -1.96 -5.92 4.53
C ALA A 100 -0.80 -6.84 4.94
N SER A 101 -1.11 -8.06 5.39
CA SER A 101 -0.09 -9.03 5.77
C SER A 101 0.71 -9.52 4.57
N GLY A 102 0.07 -9.68 3.40
CA GLY A 102 0.74 -10.01 2.15
C GLY A 102 1.67 -8.90 1.67
N SER A 103 1.26 -7.63 1.76
CA SER A 103 2.13 -6.48 1.44
C SER A 103 3.36 -6.45 2.35
N CYS A 104 3.17 -6.65 3.66
CA CYS A 104 4.28 -6.71 4.62
C CYS A 104 5.24 -7.88 4.31
N ALA A 105 4.68 -9.06 4.03
CA ALA A 105 5.45 -10.24 3.63
C ALA A 105 6.22 -10.03 2.31
N THR A 106 5.57 -9.43 1.31
CA THR A 106 6.19 -9.10 0.01
C THR A 106 7.41 -8.18 0.21
N LEU A 107 7.28 -7.15 1.03
CA LEU A 107 8.38 -6.23 1.34
C LEU A 107 9.52 -6.94 2.09
N ALA A 108 9.20 -7.85 3.00
CA ALA A 108 10.21 -8.60 3.74
C ALA A 108 10.96 -9.61 2.86
N VAL A 109 10.26 -10.30 1.95
CA VAL A 109 10.89 -11.20 0.97
C VAL A 109 11.76 -10.39 -0.01
N ALA A 110 11.29 -9.24 -0.47
CA ALA A 110 12.08 -8.33 -1.30
C ALA A 110 13.33 -7.83 -0.58
N PHE A 111 13.20 -7.47 0.70
CA PHE A 111 14.32 -7.04 1.56
C PHE A 111 15.41 -8.12 1.64
N SER A 112 15.05 -9.35 1.97
CA SER A 112 16.03 -10.45 2.06
C SER A 112 16.63 -10.80 0.71
N ALA A 113 15.85 -10.78 -0.37
CA ALA A 113 16.36 -11.02 -1.73
C ALA A 113 17.32 -9.91 -2.17
N TYR A 114 17.05 -8.66 -1.83
CA TYR A 114 17.92 -7.53 -2.14
C TYR A 114 19.21 -7.57 -1.30
N LEU A 115 19.10 -7.90 -0.01
CA LEU A 115 20.25 -8.11 0.87
C LEU A 115 21.13 -9.25 0.39
N GLY A 116 20.55 -10.35 -0.09
CA GLY A 116 21.25 -11.51 -0.65
C GLY A 116 22.11 -11.20 -1.89
N ARG A 117 21.87 -10.05 -2.54
CA ARG A 117 22.73 -9.54 -3.64
C ARG A 117 23.93 -8.73 -3.15
N ILE A 118 23.94 -8.33 -1.88
CA ILE A 118 25.04 -7.60 -1.22
C ILE A 118 25.91 -8.57 -0.43
N VAL A 119 25.25 -9.46 0.33
CA VAL A 119 25.88 -10.50 1.14
C VAL A 119 25.25 -11.83 0.77
N PRO A 120 26.04 -12.84 0.34
CA PRO A 120 25.51 -14.14 -0.04
C PRO A 120 24.68 -14.76 1.09
N LEU A 121 23.41 -15.09 0.80
CA LEU A 121 22.46 -15.68 1.75
C LEU A 121 22.01 -17.05 1.26
N SER A 122 22.00 -18.04 2.15
CA SER A 122 21.28 -19.28 1.87
C SER A 122 19.77 -19.03 1.83
N GLY A 123 18.98 -19.90 1.18
CA GLY A 123 17.54 -19.78 1.14
C GLY A 123 16.89 -19.74 2.53
N MET A 124 17.44 -20.50 3.49
CA MET A 124 16.98 -20.48 4.88
C MET A 124 17.33 -19.15 5.56
N ALA A 125 18.53 -18.63 5.37
CA ALA A 125 18.93 -17.32 5.94
C ALA A 125 18.05 -16.19 5.39
N ALA A 126 17.70 -16.20 4.11
CA ALA A 126 16.80 -15.23 3.51
C ALA A 126 15.41 -15.25 4.18
N LYS A 127 14.84 -16.44 4.42
CA LYS A 127 13.56 -16.59 5.13
C LYS A 127 13.63 -16.08 6.56
N VAL A 128 14.69 -16.43 7.31
CA VAL A 128 14.92 -15.94 8.68
C VAL A 128 15.02 -14.42 8.72
N ILE A 129 15.75 -13.82 7.79
CA ILE A 129 15.89 -12.35 7.69
C ILE A 129 14.55 -11.69 7.41
N SER A 130 13.73 -12.26 6.52
CA SER A 130 12.38 -11.76 6.25
C SER A 130 11.51 -11.78 7.51
N VAL A 131 11.53 -12.86 8.25
CA VAL A 131 10.79 -13.00 9.53
C VAL A 131 11.32 -12.01 10.57
N LEU A 132 12.64 -11.87 10.73
CA LEU A 132 13.24 -10.92 11.68
C LEU A 132 12.90 -9.47 11.34
N MET A 133 12.87 -9.11 10.06
CA MET A 133 12.44 -7.77 9.63
C MET A 133 11.01 -7.47 10.09
N ILE A 134 10.06 -8.40 9.87
CA ILE A 134 8.67 -8.24 10.31
C ILE A 134 8.58 -8.21 11.84
N ALA A 135 9.35 -9.07 12.55
CA ALA A 135 9.39 -9.08 14.00
C ALA A 135 9.88 -7.74 14.58
N THR A 136 10.86 -7.11 13.93
CA THR A 136 11.35 -5.78 14.33
C THR A 136 10.27 -4.72 14.18
N THR A 137 9.55 -4.69 13.03
CA THR A 137 8.45 -3.74 12.85
C THR A 137 7.30 -4.00 13.84
N MET A 138 7.00 -5.26 14.15
CA MET A 138 6.02 -5.64 15.18
C MET A 138 6.36 -5.04 16.54
N VAL A 139 7.60 -5.25 17.01
CA VAL A 139 8.06 -4.73 18.32
C VAL A 139 7.97 -3.21 18.39
N LEU A 140 8.39 -2.51 17.33
CA LEU A 140 8.29 -1.04 17.25
C LEU A 140 6.84 -0.58 17.38
N ASN A 141 5.91 -1.22 16.67
CA ASN A 141 4.50 -0.82 16.62
C ASN A 141 3.70 -1.22 17.87
N VAL A 142 4.11 -2.26 18.59
CA VAL A 142 3.56 -2.58 19.92
C VAL A 142 3.97 -1.53 20.95
N ARG A 143 5.21 -1.02 20.91
CA ARG A 143 5.76 -0.09 21.92
C ARG A 143 5.18 1.31 21.88
N GLY A 144 4.56 1.75 20.80
CA GLY A 144 3.87 3.05 20.75
C GLY A 144 3.65 3.61 19.36
N THR A 145 2.45 4.19 19.13
CA THR A 145 2.10 4.84 17.87
C THR A 145 3.03 6.00 17.55
N ARG A 146 3.31 6.89 18.53
CA ARG A 146 4.15 8.07 18.30
C ARG A 146 5.58 7.68 17.95
N GLN A 147 6.18 6.74 18.69
CA GLN A 147 7.52 6.25 18.42
C GLN A 147 7.64 5.62 17.03
N SER A 148 6.66 4.78 16.64
CA SER A 148 6.63 4.17 15.32
C SER A 148 6.43 5.21 14.22
N ALA A 149 5.59 6.24 14.44
CA ALA A 149 5.40 7.34 13.50
C ALA A 149 6.68 8.19 13.37
N ASP A 150 7.44 8.41 14.43
CA ASP A 150 8.72 9.12 14.35
C ASP A 150 9.76 8.33 13.54
N VAL A 151 9.88 7.00 13.77
CA VAL A 151 10.71 6.12 12.93
C VAL A 151 10.25 6.18 11.47
N GLN A 152 8.93 6.12 11.23
CA GLN A 152 8.35 6.24 9.90
C GLN A 152 8.71 7.57 9.24
N ASN A 153 8.58 8.69 9.95
CA ASN A 153 8.87 10.02 9.44
C ASN A 153 10.35 10.17 9.05
N TRP A 154 11.27 9.73 9.93
CA TRP A 154 12.70 9.78 9.67
C TRP A 154 13.12 8.90 8.50
N THR A 155 12.69 7.66 8.48
CA THR A 155 13.05 6.72 7.41
C THR A 155 12.41 7.14 6.09
N THR A 156 11.18 7.70 6.09
CA THR A 156 10.52 8.23 4.90
C THR A 156 11.23 9.47 4.37
N GLY A 157 11.57 10.41 5.26
CA GLY A 157 12.33 11.60 4.87
C GLY A 157 13.68 11.23 4.22
N LEU A 158 14.41 10.31 4.84
CA LEU A 158 15.69 9.83 4.32
C LEU A 158 15.54 9.19 2.92
N LYS A 159 14.60 8.25 2.74
CA LYS A 159 14.45 7.54 1.46
C LYS A 159 13.89 8.44 0.36
N ALA A 160 12.97 9.35 0.67
CA ALA A 160 12.42 10.31 -0.30
C ALA A 160 13.51 11.30 -0.75
N ALA A 161 14.28 11.85 0.19
CA ALA A 161 15.40 12.74 -0.12
C ALA A 161 16.48 12.00 -0.93
N ALA A 162 16.86 10.79 -0.52
CA ALA A 162 17.84 9.98 -1.25
C ALA A 162 17.38 9.68 -2.68
N LEU A 163 16.10 9.35 -2.89
CA LEU A 163 15.54 9.06 -4.21
C LEU A 163 15.54 10.33 -5.10
N VAL A 164 15.17 11.49 -4.55
CA VAL A 164 15.18 12.78 -5.28
C VAL A 164 16.61 13.21 -5.62
N ILE A 165 17.53 13.16 -4.65
CA ILE A 165 18.94 13.52 -4.86
C ILE A 165 19.59 12.58 -5.88
N MET A 166 19.38 11.28 -5.73
CA MET A 166 19.86 10.28 -6.68
C MET A 166 19.36 10.58 -8.10
N SER A 167 18.07 10.84 -8.25
CA SER A 167 17.47 11.13 -9.56
C SER A 167 18.04 12.40 -10.19
N ALA A 168 18.24 13.46 -9.38
CA ALA A 168 18.87 14.69 -9.82
C ALA A 168 20.31 14.46 -10.29
N VAL A 169 21.10 13.72 -9.51
CA VAL A 169 22.49 13.39 -9.88
C VAL A 169 22.52 12.61 -11.17
N LEU A 170 21.69 11.57 -11.33
CA LEU A 170 21.64 10.74 -12.54
C LEU A 170 21.27 11.55 -13.79
N LEU A 171 20.35 12.53 -13.66
CA LEU A 171 19.96 13.41 -14.76
C LEU A 171 21.04 14.44 -15.11
N LEU A 172 21.67 15.06 -14.09
CA LEU A 172 22.68 16.11 -14.30
C LEU A 172 24.02 15.56 -14.76
N SER A 173 24.36 14.33 -14.40
CA SER A 173 25.62 13.69 -14.80
C SER A 173 25.68 13.33 -16.28
N GLY A 174 24.59 13.48 -17.01
CA GLY A 174 24.52 13.19 -18.44
C GLY A 174 24.62 11.70 -18.79
N ASN A 175 24.62 11.42 -20.07
CA ASN A 175 24.63 10.06 -20.60
C ASN A 175 26.05 9.45 -20.52
N HIS A 176 26.44 8.93 -19.35
CA HIS A 176 27.69 8.19 -19.16
C HIS A 176 27.61 6.72 -19.62
N GLY A 177 26.47 6.32 -20.12
CA GLY A 177 26.34 5.05 -20.83
C GLY A 177 27.05 5.09 -22.17
N GLY A 178 28.38 5.19 -22.14
CA GLY A 178 29.27 5.21 -23.32
C GLY A 178 29.32 3.89 -24.07
N ALA A 179 28.22 3.21 -24.23
CA ALA A 179 28.04 2.29 -25.33
C ALA A 179 27.48 3.12 -26.51
N PRO A 180 28.02 2.95 -27.75
CA PRO A 180 27.39 3.48 -28.94
C PRO A 180 25.89 3.20 -28.83
N ALA A 181 25.03 4.19 -29.09
CA ALA A 181 23.62 3.96 -29.19
C ALA A 181 23.43 2.72 -30.03
N ALA A 182 23.09 1.57 -29.39
CA ALA A 182 22.67 0.42 -30.16
C ALA A 182 21.63 1.00 -31.13
N PRO A 183 21.74 0.71 -32.44
CA PRO A 183 20.90 1.34 -33.44
C PRO A 183 19.48 1.33 -32.87
N ALA A 184 18.93 2.52 -32.72
CA ALA A 184 17.57 2.67 -32.21
C ALA A 184 16.77 1.60 -32.95
N VAL A 185 16.15 0.66 -32.23
CA VAL A 185 15.29 -0.33 -32.87
C VAL A 185 14.21 0.51 -33.52
N SER A 186 14.46 0.81 -34.78
CA SER A 186 13.74 1.80 -35.59
C SER A 186 12.40 1.22 -36.12
N GLN A 187 11.97 0.09 -35.54
CA GLN A 187 10.62 -0.38 -35.78
C GLN A 187 9.70 0.20 -34.70
N PRO A 188 8.65 0.89 -35.08
CA PRO A 188 7.62 1.31 -34.13
C PRO A 188 7.08 0.05 -33.45
N VAL A 189 7.48 -0.15 -32.18
CA VAL A 189 6.95 -1.24 -31.37
C VAL A 189 5.46 -0.92 -31.20
N HIS A 190 4.61 -1.68 -31.89
CA HIS A 190 3.17 -1.62 -31.65
C HIS A 190 2.89 -2.15 -30.24
N VAL A 191 2.87 -1.23 -29.27
CA VAL A 191 2.52 -1.58 -27.89
C VAL A 191 1.03 -1.92 -27.89
N SER A 192 0.72 -3.19 -27.70
CA SER A 192 -0.67 -3.63 -27.59
C SER A 192 -1.27 -3.15 -26.27
N LEU A 193 -2.59 -2.98 -26.23
CA LEU A 193 -3.31 -2.68 -24.99
C LEU A 193 -3.04 -3.73 -23.91
N SER A 194 -2.84 -4.98 -24.28
CA SER A 194 -2.48 -6.07 -23.36
C SER A 194 -1.10 -5.86 -22.72
N MET A 195 -0.09 -5.44 -23.48
CA MET A 195 1.24 -5.12 -22.94
C MET A 195 1.17 -3.95 -21.94
N PHE A 196 0.43 -2.90 -22.30
CA PHE A 196 0.19 -1.77 -21.40
C PHE A 196 -0.51 -2.21 -20.11
N ALA A 197 -1.57 -3.00 -20.19
CA ALA A 197 -2.32 -3.50 -19.05
C ALA A 197 -1.48 -4.43 -18.15
N THR A 198 -0.59 -5.24 -18.73
CA THR A 198 0.35 -6.09 -17.98
C THR A 198 1.37 -5.25 -17.22
N ALA A 199 1.94 -4.23 -17.86
CA ALA A 199 2.87 -3.30 -17.23
C ALA A 199 2.22 -2.52 -16.07
N MET A 200 0.92 -2.18 -16.20
CA MET A 200 0.14 -1.51 -15.16
C MET A 200 0.10 -2.27 -13.84
N ILE A 201 0.04 -3.62 -13.85
CA ILE A 201 -0.04 -4.43 -12.62
C ILE A 201 1.19 -4.19 -11.72
N GLY A 202 2.38 -4.24 -12.29
CA GLY A 202 3.63 -3.96 -11.55
C GLY A 202 3.69 -2.52 -11.05
N VAL A 203 3.29 -1.55 -11.88
CA VAL A 203 3.32 -0.12 -11.50
C VAL A 203 2.26 0.20 -10.46
N LEU A 204 1.07 -0.42 -10.52
CA LEU A 204 0.05 -0.27 -9.46
C LEU A 204 0.52 -0.86 -8.13
N TRP A 205 1.32 -1.95 -8.15
CA TRP A 205 2.03 -2.40 -6.95
C TRP A 205 3.02 -1.35 -6.44
N ALA A 206 3.76 -0.68 -7.33
CA ALA A 206 4.70 0.37 -6.92
C ALA A 206 3.99 1.58 -6.28
N TYR A 207 2.74 1.86 -6.67
CA TYR A 207 1.88 2.89 -6.06
C TYR A 207 1.01 2.35 -4.91
N GLU A 208 1.06 1.06 -4.59
CA GLU A 208 0.29 0.47 -3.47
C GLU A 208 0.74 1.06 -2.14
N GLY A 209 -0.23 1.46 -1.29
CA GLY A 209 0.09 1.93 0.05
C GLY A 209 -0.59 3.25 0.47
N TRP A 210 -0.99 4.11 -0.46
CA TRP A 210 -1.60 5.42 -0.14
C TRP A 210 -2.90 5.27 0.68
N GLN A 211 -3.67 4.23 0.45
CA GLN A 211 -4.92 3.93 1.15
C GLN A 211 -4.71 3.53 2.62
N TYR A 212 -3.52 3.08 3.02
CA TYR A 212 -3.23 2.74 4.42
C TYR A 212 -3.36 3.95 5.35
N ALA A 213 -3.16 5.18 4.85
CA ALA A 213 -3.39 6.38 5.61
C ALA A 213 -4.84 6.51 6.13
N THR A 214 -5.83 5.91 5.43
CA THR A 214 -7.24 5.92 5.86
C THR A 214 -7.44 5.28 7.22
N PHE A 215 -6.66 4.25 7.58
CA PHE A 215 -6.78 3.55 8.85
C PHE A 215 -6.35 4.41 10.05
N SER A 216 -5.53 5.44 9.82
CA SER A 216 -5.01 6.35 10.84
C SER A 216 -5.85 7.62 11.01
N ALA A 217 -6.98 7.75 10.31
CA ALA A 217 -7.84 8.94 10.40
C ALA A 217 -8.28 9.22 11.84
N GLY A 218 -8.58 8.18 12.63
CA GLY A 218 -8.98 8.30 14.04
C GLY A 218 -7.88 8.81 14.99
N GLU A 219 -6.61 8.69 14.62
CA GLU A 219 -5.45 9.19 15.38
C GLU A 219 -4.96 10.55 14.86
N THR A 220 -5.65 11.14 13.87
CA THR A 220 -5.28 12.40 13.21
C THR A 220 -5.87 13.60 13.95
N ARG A 221 -5.07 14.67 14.11
CA ARG A 221 -5.52 15.97 14.65
C ARG A 221 -6.28 16.70 13.54
N ASP A 222 -7.46 17.29 13.88
CA ASP A 222 -8.35 17.94 12.91
C ASP A 222 -8.53 17.10 11.62
N PRO A 223 -9.04 15.85 11.73
CA PRO A 223 -9.00 14.89 10.65
C PRO A 223 -9.81 15.32 9.43
N GLN A 224 -10.85 16.12 9.62
CA GLN A 224 -11.70 16.61 8.54
C GLN A 224 -10.96 17.48 7.51
N ARG A 225 -9.91 18.18 7.94
CA ARG A 225 -9.06 19.00 7.08
C ARG A 225 -7.72 18.36 6.78
N THR A 226 -7.12 17.76 7.82
CA THR A 226 -5.76 17.20 7.74
C THR A 226 -5.71 15.93 6.89
N PHE A 227 -6.70 15.05 7.04
CA PHE A 227 -6.69 13.78 6.32
C PHE A 227 -6.77 13.94 4.78
N PRO A 228 -7.76 14.66 4.19
CA PRO A 228 -7.82 14.81 2.73
C PRO A 228 -6.58 15.51 2.17
N ARG A 229 -6.06 16.52 2.86
CA ARG A 229 -4.82 17.19 2.45
C ARG A 229 -3.63 16.24 2.46
N GLY A 230 -3.48 15.44 3.53
CA GLY A 230 -2.37 14.51 3.69
C GLY A 230 -2.32 13.45 2.59
N ILE A 231 -3.45 12.79 2.32
CA ILE A 231 -3.52 11.74 1.31
C ILE A 231 -3.32 12.28 -0.11
N ILE A 232 -3.88 13.45 -0.43
CA ILE A 232 -3.77 14.07 -1.75
C ILE A 232 -2.34 14.57 -2.00
N VAL A 233 -1.78 15.35 -1.08
CA VAL A 233 -0.42 15.90 -1.20
C VAL A 233 0.60 14.77 -1.24
N GLY A 234 0.48 13.76 -0.35
CA GLY A 234 1.37 12.62 -0.34
C GLY A 234 1.36 11.87 -1.67
N THR A 235 0.18 11.59 -2.23
CA THR A 235 0.05 10.89 -3.52
C THR A 235 0.54 11.74 -4.70
N ALA A 236 0.28 13.04 -4.71
CA ALA A 236 0.78 13.94 -5.75
C ALA A 236 2.33 14.02 -5.74
N CYS A 237 2.94 14.12 -4.55
CA CYS A 237 4.41 14.08 -4.41
C CYS A 237 5.00 12.77 -4.95
N LEU A 238 4.33 11.63 -4.70
CA LEU A 238 4.78 10.32 -5.20
C LEU A 238 4.82 10.25 -6.72
N ILE A 239 3.82 10.83 -7.42
CA ILE A 239 3.81 10.88 -8.88
C ILE A 239 5.07 11.59 -9.39
N GLY A 240 5.36 12.77 -8.83
CA GLY A 240 6.55 13.54 -9.20
C GLY A 240 7.84 12.78 -8.92
N ILE A 241 8.00 12.22 -7.72
CA ILE A 241 9.18 11.46 -7.31
C ILE A 241 9.40 10.25 -8.23
N TYR A 242 8.34 9.50 -8.56
CA TYR A 242 8.46 8.28 -9.36
C TYR A 242 8.78 8.56 -10.84
N LEU A 243 8.14 9.58 -11.43
CA LEU A 243 8.49 10.01 -12.78
C LEU A 243 9.93 10.52 -12.85
N PHE A 244 10.35 11.31 -11.85
CA PHE A 244 11.71 11.83 -11.76
C PHE A 244 12.76 10.72 -11.60
N ALA A 245 12.46 9.69 -10.79
CA ALA A 245 13.32 8.52 -10.63
C ALA A 245 13.45 7.71 -11.92
N ASN A 246 12.34 7.45 -12.62
CA ASN A 246 12.37 6.73 -13.90
C ASN A 246 13.19 7.49 -14.95
N LEU A 247 13.03 8.82 -15.04
CA LEU A 247 13.85 9.66 -15.93
C LEU A 247 15.33 9.55 -15.59
N GLY A 248 15.70 9.60 -14.30
CA GLY A 248 17.08 9.45 -13.85
C GLY A 248 17.69 8.07 -14.21
N TYR A 249 16.96 6.98 -14.00
CA TYR A 249 17.42 5.64 -14.35
C TYR A 249 17.66 5.49 -15.85
N ILE A 250 16.74 6.01 -16.66
CA ILE A 250 16.84 5.94 -18.13
C ILE A 250 17.99 6.82 -18.65
N ALA A 251 18.18 8.00 -18.06
CA ALA A 251 19.29 8.90 -18.42
C ALA A 251 20.65 8.28 -18.14
N ALA A 252 20.79 7.57 -17.01
CA ALA A 252 22.06 6.94 -16.61
C ALA A 252 22.39 5.67 -17.38
N LEU A 253 21.40 4.80 -17.61
CA LEU A 253 21.62 3.46 -18.18
C LEU A 253 21.30 3.36 -19.68
N GLY A 254 20.49 4.28 -20.20
CA GLY A 254 19.83 4.11 -21.48
C GLY A 254 18.71 3.07 -21.44
N PRO A 255 17.76 3.08 -22.39
CA PRO A 255 16.55 2.25 -22.32
C PRO A 255 16.85 0.74 -22.35
N VAL A 256 17.82 0.29 -23.14
CA VAL A 256 18.15 -1.14 -23.29
C VAL A 256 18.73 -1.74 -22.01
N ARG A 257 19.75 -1.08 -21.43
CA ARG A 257 20.35 -1.54 -20.18
C ARG A 257 19.40 -1.41 -18.99
N ALA A 258 18.61 -0.35 -18.97
CA ALA A 258 17.59 -0.13 -17.93
C ALA A 258 16.53 -1.25 -17.93
N ALA A 259 16.05 -1.68 -19.10
CA ALA A 259 15.08 -2.77 -19.23
C ALA A 259 15.63 -4.15 -18.76
N GLN A 260 16.94 -4.35 -18.83
CA GLN A 260 17.61 -5.62 -18.47
C GLN A 260 18.19 -5.59 -17.04
N SER A 261 18.13 -4.46 -16.35
CA SER A 261 18.75 -4.32 -15.03
C SER A 261 17.93 -4.98 -13.92
N PRO A 262 18.49 -5.94 -13.19
CA PRO A 262 17.81 -6.54 -12.03
C PRO A 262 17.81 -5.65 -10.79
N ARG A 263 18.60 -4.55 -10.79
CA ARG A 263 18.78 -3.61 -9.68
C ARG A 263 18.91 -2.18 -10.19
N ILE A 264 17.93 -1.74 -10.97
CA ILE A 264 18.01 -0.52 -11.80
C ILE A 264 18.59 0.71 -11.07
N ALA A 265 18.19 0.96 -9.82
CA ALA A 265 18.70 2.09 -9.03
C ALA A 265 20.19 1.93 -8.67
N ALA A 266 20.60 0.77 -8.17
CA ALA A 266 21.99 0.51 -7.79
C ALA A 266 22.90 0.48 -9.01
N ASP A 267 22.44 -0.10 -10.11
CA ASP A 267 23.20 -0.18 -11.37
C ASP A 267 23.34 1.21 -12.01
N ALA A 268 22.28 2.03 -12.01
CA ALA A 268 22.32 3.41 -12.50
C ALA A 268 23.34 4.27 -11.72
N VAL A 269 23.27 4.19 -10.39
CA VAL A 269 24.22 4.92 -9.53
C VAL A 269 25.62 4.38 -9.65
N GLY A 270 25.77 3.06 -9.77
CA GLY A 270 27.07 2.41 -9.95
C GLY A 270 27.79 2.82 -11.25
N VAL A 271 27.05 3.06 -12.32
CA VAL A 271 27.59 3.56 -13.61
C VAL A 271 28.07 5.02 -13.49
N VAL A 272 27.32 5.87 -12.78
CA VAL A 272 27.61 7.30 -12.71
C VAL A 272 28.62 7.64 -11.62
N LEU A 273 28.47 7.06 -10.41
CA LEU A 273 29.24 7.41 -9.21
C LEU A 273 30.19 6.28 -8.74
N GLY A 274 30.23 5.17 -9.49
CA GLY A 274 31.08 4.04 -9.17
C GLY A 274 30.44 3.01 -8.20
N PRO A 275 31.08 1.82 -8.05
CA PRO A 275 30.48 0.67 -7.38
C PRO A 275 30.23 0.86 -5.88
N ILE A 276 31.00 1.73 -5.20
CA ILE A 276 30.78 2.04 -3.78
C ILE A 276 29.47 2.76 -3.57
N ALA A 277 29.16 3.77 -4.43
CA ALA A 277 27.90 4.50 -4.38
C ALA A 277 26.70 3.58 -4.67
N GLY A 278 26.85 2.62 -5.59
CA GLY A 278 25.85 1.58 -5.84
C GLY A 278 25.54 0.73 -4.60
N LYS A 279 26.56 0.40 -3.77
CA LYS A 279 26.35 -0.32 -2.50
C LYS A 279 25.64 0.54 -1.44
N ILE A 280 25.93 1.85 -1.37
CA ILE A 280 25.26 2.79 -0.47
C ILE A 280 23.78 2.89 -0.83
N ILE A 281 23.46 3.05 -2.10
CA ILE A 281 22.06 3.08 -2.56
C ILE A 281 21.36 1.76 -2.25
N ALA A 282 22.03 0.63 -2.39
CA ALA A 282 21.48 -0.67 -2.03
C ALA A 282 21.10 -0.73 -0.53
N ALA A 283 21.94 -0.18 0.36
CA ALA A 283 21.60 -0.06 1.78
C ALA A 283 20.39 0.85 2.04
N ILE A 284 20.30 1.98 1.34
CA ILE A 284 19.13 2.89 1.44
C ILE A 284 17.85 2.20 0.97
N ILE A 285 17.92 1.36 -0.06
CA ILE A 285 16.78 0.59 -0.54
C ILE A 285 16.29 -0.41 0.52
N LEU A 286 17.19 -1.05 1.26
CA LEU A 286 16.82 -1.91 2.39
C LEU A 286 16.08 -1.12 3.47
N VAL A 287 16.56 0.07 3.84
CA VAL A 287 15.85 0.99 4.76
C VAL A 287 14.50 1.38 4.21
N SER A 288 14.37 1.59 2.90
CA SER A 288 13.10 1.90 2.24
C SER A 288 12.07 0.78 2.39
N MET A 289 12.47 -0.47 2.15
CA MET A 289 11.59 -1.63 2.30
C MET A 289 11.16 -1.82 3.76
N PHE A 290 12.10 -1.68 4.71
CA PHE A 290 11.79 -1.69 6.14
C PHE A 290 10.79 -0.61 6.54
N SER A 291 11.01 0.63 6.08
CA SER A 291 10.12 1.76 6.32
C SER A 291 8.71 1.52 5.79
N ALA A 292 8.57 0.98 4.58
CA ALA A 292 7.24 0.67 4.01
C ALA A 292 6.52 -0.40 4.83
N ALA A 293 7.21 -1.48 5.23
CA ALA A 293 6.65 -2.51 6.11
C ALA A 293 6.26 -1.95 7.48
N ASN A 294 7.09 -1.06 8.06
CA ASN A 294 6.76 -0.37 9.31
C ASN A 294 5.50 0.50 9.19
N GLY A 295 5.34 1.22 8.07
CA GLY A 295 4.14 2.01 7.81
C GLY A 295 2.86 1.17 7.72
N ILE A 296 2.92 -0.02 7.10
CA ILE A 296 1.81 -0.98 7.07
C ILE A 296 1.52 -1.50 8.49
N ALA A 297 2.55 -1.90 9.24
CA ALA A 297 2.41 -2.38 10.61
C ALA A 297 1.91 -1.28 11.57
N LEU A 298 2.19 -0.01 11.28
CA LEU A 298 1.66 1.14 11.99
C LEU A 298 0.16 1.34 11.72
N THR A 299 -0.30 1.14 10.49
CA THR A 299 -1.64 1.58 10.05
C THR A 299 -2.66 0.44 10.02
N ALA A 300 -2.35 -0.70 9.41
CA ALA A 300 -3.30 -1.79 9.15
C ALA A 300 -3.95 -2.40 10.43
N PRO A 301 -3.27 -2.54 11.58
CA PRO A 301 -3.91 -3.06 12.79
C PRO A 301 -5.13 -2.28 13.28
N ARG A 302 -5.25 -0.99 12.90
CA ARG A 302 -6.43 -0.15 13.23
C ARG A 302 -7.70 -0.64 12.55
N LEU A 303 -7.57 -1.27 11.40
CA LEU A 303 -8.68 -1.94 10.71
C LEU A 303 -9.25 -3.09 11.58
N TYR A 304 -8.39 -3.97 12.07
CA TYR A 304 -8.82 -5.13 12.89
C TYR A 304 -9.32 -4.71 14.27
N TYR A 305 -8.75 -3.65 14.83
CA TYR A 305 -9.25 -2.98 16.02
C TYR A 305 -10.70 -2.49 15.81
N SER A 306 -10.99 -1.85 14.67
CA SER A 306 -12.33 -1.37 14.34
C SER A 306 -13.32 -2.53 14.17
N MET A 307 -12.97 -3.59 13.43
CA MET A 307 -13.81 -4.78 13.28
C MET A 307 -14.12 -5.46 14.63
N ALA A 308 -13.14 -5.51 15.52
CA ALA A 308 -13.30 -6.07 16.85
C ALA A 308 -14.22 -5.20 17.74
N ARG A 309 -14.17 -3.88 17.61
CA ARG A 309 -15.12 -2.95 18.26
C ARG A 309 -16.54 -3.18 17.77
N ASP A 310 -16.74 -3.44 16.49
CA ASP A 310 -18.04 -3.76 15.87
C ASP A 310 -18.53 -5.18 16.21
N ARG A 311 -17.74 -5.94 16.98
CA ARG A 311 -18.05 -7.33 17.37
C ARG A 311 -18.22 -8.29 16.18
N VAL A 312 -17.60 -8.00 15.04
CA VAL A 312 -17.57 -8.88 13.87
C VAL A 312 -16.24 -9.60 13.72
N PHE A 313 -15.34 -9.46 14.71
CA PHE A 313 -14.03 -10.13 14.77
C PHE A 313 -13.63 -10.43 16.21
N PHE A 314 -12.45 -11.03 16.44
CA PHE A 314 -11.94 -11.37 17.77
C PHE A 314 -11.88 -10.14 18.69
N GLN A 315 -12.67 -10.13 19.77
CA GLN A 315 -12.78 -8.97 20.67
C GLN A 315 -11.48 -8.59 21.36
N GLN A 316 -10.52 -9.54 21.50
CA GLN A 316 -9.20 -9.28 22.06
C GLN A 316 -8.41 -8.24 21.23
N LEU A 317 -8.72 -8.12 19.93
CA LEU A 317 -8.06 -7.15 19.03
C LEU A 317 -8.53 -5.71 19.28
N ALA A 318 -9.67 -5.52 19.95
CA ALA A 318 -10.16 -4.20 20.40
C ALA A 318 -9.46 -3.69 21.67
N LYS A 319 -8.62 -4.51 22.32
CA LYS A 319 -7.93 -4.10 23.54
C LYS A 319 -6.77 -3.17 23.21
N VAL A 320 -6.80 -1.98 23.79
CA VAL A 320 -5.68 -1.03 23.76
C VAL A 320 -4.72 -1.35 24.90
N HIS A 321 -3.41 -1.46 24.59
CA HIS A 321 -2.40 -1.77 25.59
C HIS A 321 -2.31 -0.64 26.64
N PRO A 322 -2.44 -0.92 27.95
CA PRO A 322 -2.57 0.13 28.97
C PRO A 322 -1.35 1.05 29.06
N ARG A 323 -0.14 0.53 28.87
CA ARG A 323 1.11 1.31 28.92
C ARG A 323 1.42 2.03 27.61
N PHE A 324 1.16 1.39 26.46
CA PHE A 324 1.63 1.85 25.16
C PHE A 324 0.55 2.58 24.34
N GLY A 325 -0.73 2.43 24.69
CA GLY A 325 -1.84 3.06 23.98
C GLY A 325 -2.03 2.56 22.55
N THR A 326 -1.53 1.36 22.24
CA THR A 326 -1.59 0.74 20.91
C THR A 326 -2.52 -0.47 20.89
N PRO A 327 -3.10 -0.85 19.74
CA PRO A 327 -3.85 -2.10 19.59
C PRO A 327 -2.87 -3.28 19.45
N ALA A 328 -2.09 -3.54 20.51
CA ALA A 328 -0.95 -4.47 20.47
C ALA A 328 -1.32 -5.87 19.98
N ASN A 329 -2.48 -6.42 20.40
CA ASN A 329 -2.92 -7.74 19.94
C ASN A 329 -3.16 -7.77 18.43
N ALA A 330 -3.75 -6.71 17.86
CA ALA A 330 -3.97 -6.61 16.41
C ALA A 330 -2.63 -6.51 15.66
N VAL A 331 -1.66 -5.74 16.19
CA VAL A 331 -0.30 -5.67 15.63
C VAL A 331 0.35 -7.05 15.62
N VAL A 332 0.30 -7.80 16.73
CA VAL A 332 0.92 -9.13 16.84
C VAL A 332 0.28 -10.11 15.85
N VAL A 333 -1.06 -10.20 15.81
CA VAL A 333 -1.77 -11.14 14.92
C VAL A 333 -1.45 -10.87 13.45
N CYS A 334 -1.50 -9.61 13.02
CA CYS A 334 -1.17 -9.20 11.65
C CYS A 334 0.30 -9.54 11.30
N SER A 335 1.22 -9.26 12.22
CA SER A 335 2.65 -9.50 12.00
C SER A 335 2.99 -10.98 11.98
N VAL A 336 2.41 -11.79 12.87
CA VAL A 336 2.63 -13.26 12.88
C VAL A 336 2.13 -13.88 11.58
N TRP A 337 0.96 -13.46 11.10
CA TRP A 337 0.46 -13.94 9.82
C TRP A 337 1.37 -13.52 8.65
N ALA A 338 1.84 -12.27 8.65
CA ALA A 338 2.81 -11.80 7.65
C ALA A 338 4.13 -12.60 7.67
N MET A 339 4.63 -12.98 8.87
CA MET A 339 5.82 -13.84 9.01
C MET A 339 5.60 -15.21 8.38
N LEU A 340 4.42 -15.82 8.59
CA LEU A 340 4.06 -17.12 7.98
C LEU A 340 4.05 -16.98 6.44
N LEU A 341 3.41 -15.95 5.91
CA LEU A 341 3.37 -15.69 4.47
C LEU A 341 4.79 -15.46 3.90
N ALA A 342 5.66 -14.73 4.59
CA ALA A 342 7.03 -14.48 4.16
C ALA A 342 7.89 -15.75 4.18
N ALA A 343 7.60 -16.70 5.10
CA ALA A 343 8.32 -17.97 5.18
C ALA A 343 7.97 -18.95 4.04
N ILE A 344 6.75 -18.87 3.48
CA ILE A 344 6.26 -19.82 2.48
C ILE A 344 6.07 -19.23 1.07
N GLY A 345 5.83 -17.92 0.95
CA GLY A 345 5.50 -17.25 -0.30
C GLY A 345 6.71 -16.73 -1.07
N SER A 346 6.53 -16.53 -2.38
CA SER A 346 7.47 -15.78 -3.23
C SER A 346 6.99 -14.34 -3.43
N PHE A 347 7.94 -13.44 -3.76
CA PHE A 347 7.64 -12.02 -4.02
C PHE A 347 6.52 -11.84 -5.05
N GLU A 348 6.65 -12.52 -6.21
CA GLU A 348 5.70 -12.35 -7.31
C GLU A 348 4.29 -12.88 -6.98
N GLN A 349 4.20 -14.02 -6.30
CA GLN A 349 2.91 -14.58 -5.88
C GLN A 349 2.21 -13.63 -4.91
N LEU A 350 2.92 -13.15 -3.90
CA LEU A 350 2.34 -12.32 -2.84
C LEU A 350 1.82 -10.98 -3.40
N PHE A 351 2.62 -10.25 -4.19
CA PHE A 351 2.16 -8.94 -4.68
C PHE A 351 1.01 -9.04 -5.67
N THR A 352 0.95 -10.11 -6.49
CA THR A 352 -0.16 -10.29 -7.44
C THR A 352 -1.50 -10.49 -6.70
N TYR A 353 -1.50 -11.29 -5.62
CA TYR A 353 -2.71 -11.47 -4.81
C TYR A 353 -3.13 -10.15 -4.13
N VAL A 354 -2.18 -9.40 -3.58
CA VAL A 354 -2.45 -8.12 -2.94
C VAL A 354 -3.10 -7.14 -3.89
N VAL A 355 -2.53 -6.96 -5.08
CA VAL A 355 -3.07 -6.03 -6.09
C VAL A 355 -4.46 -6.46 -6.53
N PHE A 356 -4.64 -7.72 -6.94
CA PHE A 356 -5.92 -8.19 -7.46
C PHE A 356 -7.07 -7.99 -6.48
N VAL A 357 -6.91 -8.53 -5.26
CA VAL A 357 -7.98 -8.47 -4.26
C VAL A 357 -8.14 -7.06 -3.70
N GLY A 358 -7.04 -6.33 -3.53
CA GLY A 358 -7.07 -4.94 -3.08
C GLY A 358 -7.93 -4.06 -3.99
N TRP A 359 -7.74 -4.16 -5.31
CA TRP A 359 -8.46 -3.33 -6.28
C TRP A 359 -9.96 -3.61 -6.33
N ILE A 360 -10.42 -4.84 -6.00
CA ILE A 360 -11.87 -5.14 -5.83
C ILE A 360 -12.46 -4.23 -4.73
N PHE A 361 -11.82 -4.20 -3.56
CA PHE A 361 -12.30 -3.41 -2.43
C PHE A 361 -12.04 -1.91 -2.59
N TYR A 362 -11.00 -1.50 -3.33
CA TYR A 362 -10.77 -0.10 -3.64
C TYR A 362 -11.86 0.43 -4.58
N ALA A 363 -12.33 -0.38 -5.54
CA ALA A 363 -13.49 -0.06 -6.34
C ALA A 363 -14.75 0.14 -5.47
N LEU A 364 -14.99 -0.76 -4.50
CA LEU A 364 -16.11 -0.59 -3.55
C LEU A 364 -15.99 0.71 -2.74
N GLY A 365 -14.80 1.07 -2.28
CA GLY A 365 -14.55 2.35 -1.65
C GLY A 365 -14.86 3.55 -2.56
N GLY A 366 -14.51 3.45 -3.84
CA GLY A 366 -14.88 4.46 -4.84
C GLY A 366 -16.40 4.58 -5.03
N ILE A 367 -17.10 3.44 -5.12
CA ILE A 367 -18.57 3.39 -5.24
C ILE A 367 -19.24 3.93 -3.96
N ALA A 368 -18.62 3.75 -2.80
CA ALA A 368 -19.17 4.24 -1.53
C ALA A 368 -19.47 5.75 -1.55
N VAL A 369 -18.69 6.58 -2.26
CA VAL A 369 -18.97 8.02 -2.39
C VAL A 369 -20.34 8.28 -3.00
N PHE A 370 -20.71 7.53 -4.05
CA PHE A 370 -22.04 7.66 -4.67
C PHE A 370 -23.16 7.23 -3.72
N VAL A 371 -22.94 6.13 -2.98
CA VAL A 371 -23.89 5.61 -1.99
C VAL A 371 -24.08 6.61 -0.84
N TYR A 372 -23.00 7.18 -0.32
CA TYR A 372 -23.05 8.21 0.74
C TYR A 372 -23.79 9.45 0.28
N ARG A 373 -23.53 9.93 -0.94
CA ARG A 373 -24.23 11.10 -1.48
C ARG A 373 -25.73 10.85 -1.69
N ARG A 374 -26.11 9.60 -2.04
CA ARG A 374 -27.53 9.22 -2.17
C ARG A 374 -28.22 8.99 -0.82
N LYS A 375 -27.56 8.26 0.12
CA LYS A 375 -28.16 7.94 1.42
C LYS A 375 -28.17 9.13 2.38
N GLN A 376 -27.19 10.02 2.28
CA GLN A 376 -26.97 11.15 3.19
C GLN A 376 -26.78 12.45 2.40
N PRO A 377 -27.81 12.93 1.63
CA PRO A 377 -27.66 14.09 0.76
C PRO A 377 -27.30 15.38 1.53
N ASN A 378 -27.84 15.53 2.74
CA ASN A 378 -27.67 16.72 3.58
C ASN A 378 -26.50 16.63 4.57
N ALA A 379 -25.71 15.54 4.56
CA ALA A 379 -24.57 15.41 5.46
C ALA A 379 -23.50 16.47 5.15
N VAL A 380 -22.89 17.01 6.22
CA VAL A 380 -21.77 17.94 6.09
C VAL A 380 -20.58 17.23 5.45
N ARG A 381 -20.04 17.83 4.40
CA ARG A 381 -18.85 17.33 3.68
C ARG A 381 -17.74 18.36 3.78
N PRO A 382 -16.85 18.24 4.79
CA PRO A 382 -15.76 19.19 4.98
C PRO A 382 -14.80 19.25 3.78
N PHE A 383 -14.67 18.13 3.07
CA PHE A 383 -14.01 18.03 1.79
C PHE A 383 -14.95 17.36 0.78
N ARG A 384 -15.06 17.93 -0.41
CA ARG A 384 -15.84 17.36 -1.54
C ARG A 384 -14.89 16.95 -2.64
N VAL A 385 -15.03 15.72 -3.16
CA VAL A 385 -14.18 15.27 -4.27
C VAL A 385 -14.33 16.20 -5.47
N PRO A 386 -13.21 16.79 -5.96
CA PRO A 386 -13.25 17.64 -7.16
C PRO A 386 -13.63 16.83 -8.40
N GLY A 387 -14.39 17.44 -9.30
CA GLY A 387 -14.79 16.78 -10.54
C GLY A 387 -15.80 15.64 -10.37
N TYR A 388 -16.56 15.62 -9.27
CA TYR A 388 -17.67 14.67 -9.13
C TYR A 388 -18.73 14.88 -10.22
N PRO A 389 -19.30 13.81 -10.84
CA PRO A 389 -19.09 12.38 -10.55
C PRO A 389 -17.92 11.74 -11.30
N VAL A 390 -17.22 12.48 -12.18
CA VAL A 390 -16.23 11.93 -13.12
C VAL A 390 -15.03 11.34 -12.39
N THR A 391 -14.46 12.04 -11.40
CA THR A 391 -13.28 11.58 -10.64
C THR A 391 -13.48 10.21 -10.01
N PRO A 392 -14.50 9.97 -9.17
CA PRO A 392 -14.71 8.64 -8.60
C PRO A 392 -15.14 7.60 -9.65
N LEU A 393 -15.85 8.01 -10.72
CA LEU A 393 -16.25 7.09 -11.79
C LEU A 393 -15.02 6.57 -12.56
N LEU A 394 -14.07 7.43 -12.91
CA LEU A 394 -12.82 7.04 -13.57
C LEU A 394 -11.98 6.11 -12.68
N PHE A 395 -11.90 6.41 -11.38
CA PHE A 395 -11.22 5.54 -10.43
C PHE A 395 -11.85 4.14 -10.37
N VAL A 396 -13.18 4.06 -10.25
CA VAL A 396 -13.91 2.78 -10.22
C VAL A 396 -13.77 2.02 -11.54
N ALA A 397 -13.90 2.70 -12.68
CA ALA A 397 -13.76 2.08 -14.00
C ALA A 397 -12.33 1.50 -14.18
N ALA A 398 -11.31 2.24 -13.77
CA ALA A 398 -9.93 1.77 -13.83
C ALA A 398 -9.69 0.59 -12.89
N ALA A 399 -10.22 0.64 -11.67
CA ALA A 399 -10.15 -0.47 -10.73
C ALA A 399 -10.83 -1.74 -11.31
N ALA A 400 -12.00 -1.60 -11.90
CA ALA A 400 -12.69 -2.69 -12.60
C ALA A 400 -11.87 -3.25 -13.76
N ALA A 401 -11.24 -2.37 -14.56
CA ALA A 401 -10.38 -2.79 -15.68
C ALA A 401 -9.17 -3.60 -15.18
N VAL A 402 -8.53 -3.21 -14.08
CA VAL A 402 -7.42 -3.96 -13.46
C VAL A 402 -7.88 -5.35 -13.00
N VAL A 403 -9.04 -5.42 -12.34
CA VAL A 403 -9.62 -6.69 -11.88
C VAL A 403 -9.94 -7.62 -13.05
N VAL A 404 -10.63 -7.10 -14.08
CA VAL A 404 -10.98 -7.88 -15.28
C VAL A 404 -9.71 -8.35 -16.02
N ASN A 405 -8.73 -7.46 -16.20
CA ASN A 405 -7.46 -7.82 -16.83
C ASN A 405 -6.75 -8.95 -16.07
N THR A 406 -6.73 -8.91 -14.73
CA THR A 406 -6.09 -9.96 -13.93
C THR A 406 -6.85 -11.30 -14.04
N ILE A 407 -8.18 -11.28 -14.08
CA ILE A 407 -9.00 -12.48 -14.29
C ILE A 407 -8.65 -13.12 -15.65
N VAL A 408 -8.53 -12.31 -16.71
CA VAL A 408 -8.25 -12.81 -18.06
C VAL A 408 -6.80 -13.29 -18.20
N THR A 409 -5.83 -12.55 -17.67
CA THR A 409 -4.40 -12.86 -17.86
C THR A 409 -3.83 -13.85 -16.84
N GLN A 410 -4.41 -13.93 -15.63
CA GLN A 410 -3.93 -14.75 -14.53
C GLN A 410 -5.09 -15.45 -13.77
N PRO A 411 -5.92 -16.28 -14.45
CA PRO A 411 -7.16 -16.82 -13.90
C PRO A 411 -6.96 -17.66 -12.64
N GLY A 412 -5.88 -18.43 -12.56
CA GLY A 412 -5.58 -19.24 -11.36
C GLY A 412 -5.28 -18.40 -10.12
N ARG A 413 -4.56 -17.29 -10.27
CA ARG A 413 -4.28 -16.36 -9.15
C ARG A 413 -5.54 -15.59 -8.75
N ALA A 414 -6.35 -15.17 -9.73
CA ALA A 414 -7.63 -14.52 -9.48
C ALA A 414 -8.59 -15.43 -8.72
N ALA A 415 -8.73 -16.71 -9.16
CA ALA A 415 -9.56 -17.69 -8.49
C ALA A 415 -9.15 -17.89 -7.02
N MET A 416 -7.85 -18.02 -6.73
CA MET A 416 -7.36 -18.17 -5.36
C MET A 416 -7.71 -16.95 -4.49
N GLY A 417 -7.54 -15.73 -5.01
CA GLY A 417 -7.92 -14.50 -4.29
C GLY A 417 -9.43 -14.44 -3.98
N LEU A 418 -10.27 -14.83 -4.94
CA LEU A 418 -11.72 -14.92 -4.73
C LEU A 418 -12.11 -16.01 -3.74
N ILE A 419 -11.47 -17.19 -3.77
CA ILE A 419 -11.69 -18.28 -2.83
C ILE A 419 -11.38 -17.82 -1.40
N VAL A 420 -10.21 -17.18 -1.18
CA VAL A 420 -9.84 -16.66 0.15
C VAL A 420 -10.86 -15.64 0.65
N THR A 421 -11.36 -14.78 -0.23
CA THR A 421 -12.43 -13.83 0.11
C THR A 421 -13.74 -14.53 0.44
N ALA A 422 -14.16 -15.51 -0.38
CA ALA A 422 -15.40 -16.23 -0.21
C ALA A 422 -15.42 -17.11 1.06
N VAL A 423 -14.27 -17.66 1.46
CA VAL A 423 -14.12 -18.39 2.74
C VAL A 423 -14.47 -17.49 3.94
N GLY A 424 -14.34 -16.18 3.83
CA GLY A 424 -14.79 -15.24 4.86
C GLY A 424 -16.31 -15.27 5.13
N VAL A 425 -17.13 -15.65 4.13
CA VAL A 425 -18.59 -15.62 4.26
C VAL A 425 -19.11 -16.52 5.40
N PRO A 426 -18.77 -17.82 5.50
CA PRO A 426 -19.21 -18.65 6.62
C PRO A 426 -18.69 -18.12 7.97
N PHE A 427 -17.47 -17.61 8.03
CA PHE A 427 -16.94 -17.02 9.27
C PHE A 427 -17.74 -15.79 9.70
N PHE A 428 -18.16 -14.93 8.78
CA PHE A 428 -19.04 -13.79 9.10
C PHE A 428 -20.33 -14.25 9.79
N PHE A 429 -21.00 -15.26 9.25
CA PHE A 429 -22.23 -15.76 9.85
C PHE A 429 -22.03 -16.42 11.22
N VAL A 430 -20.89 -17.10 11.42
CA VAL A 430 -20.52 -17.64 12.75
C VAL A 430 -20.34 -16.49 13.76
N TRP A 431 -19.59 -15.43 13.42
CA TRP A 431 -19.41 -14.26 14.31
C TRP A 431 -20.72 -13.54 14.58
N ARG A 432 -21.55 -13.34 13.57
CA ARG A 432 -22.86 -12.71 13.72
C ARG A 432 -23.76 -13.51 14.67
N ALA A 433 -23.82 -14.84 14.52
CA ALA A 433 -24.61 -15.70 15.37
C ALA A 433 -24.14 -15.67 16.84
N THR A 434 -22.81 -15.63 17.08
CA THR A 434 -22.25 -15.54 18.44
C THR A 434 -22.52 -14.18 19.09
N ARG A 435 -22.45 -13.09 18.32
CA ARG A 435 -22.81 -11.75 18.78
C ARG A 435 -24.28 -11.65 19.21
N ASP A 436 -25.17 -12.17 18.37
CA ASP A 436 -26.62 -12.08 18.62
C ASP A 436 -27.04 -12.95 19.83
N ARG A 437 -26.37 -14.09 20.07
CA ARG A 437 -26.53 -14.90 21.30
C ARG A 437 -26.07 -14.16 22.54
N GLY A 438 -24.92 -13.51 22.50
CA GLY A 438 -24.40 -12.71 23.63
C GLY A 438 -25.29 -11.52 23.99
N ALA A 439 -25.92 -10.90 23.00
CA ALA A 439 -26.87 -9.81 23.22
C ALA A 439 -28.19 -10.28 23.90
N ARG A 440 -28.63 -11.51 23.63
CA ARG A 440 -29.84 -12.10 24.23
C ARG A 440 -29.63 -12.59 25.67
N VAL A 441 -28.39 -12.87 26.07
CA VAL A 441 -28.02 -13.38 27.41
C VAL A 441 -27.69 -12.25 28.38
N ALA A 442 -27.42 -11.01 27.88
CA ALA A 442 -27.22 -9.88 28.75
C ALA A 442 -28.52 -9.54 29.49
N PRO A 443 -28.58 -9.57 30.85
CA PRO A 443 -29.80 -9.21 31.59
C PRO A 443 -30.18 -7.76 31.24
N ALA A 444 -31.46 -7.53 31.00
CA ALA A 444 -32.02 -6.18 30.88
C ALA A 444 -31.53 -5.37 32.07
N ALA A 445 -30.89 -4.22 31.80
CA ALA A 445 -30.47 -3.31 32.86
C ALA A 445 -31.73 -3.01 33.69
N ALA A 446 -31.67 -3.22 35.03
CA ALA A 446 -32.72 -2.85 35.94
C ALA A 446 -33.07 -1.37 35.71
N PRO A 447 -34.36 -0.99 35.69
CA PRO A 447 -34.74 0.42 35.60
C PRO A 447 -34.08 1.19 36.75
N PRO A 448 -33.62 2.42 36.54
CA PRO A 448 -33.12 3.24 37.63
C PRO A 448 -34.27 3.39 38.65
N ASP A 449 -33.97 3.00 39.89
CA ASP A 449 -34.89 3.09 41.02
C ASP A 449 -35.51 4.49 41.06
N ALA A 450 -36.87 4.50 41.24
CA ALA A 450 -37.69 5.66 41.38
C ALA A 450 -37.41 6.42 42.69
#